data_f4bd606e9ffa8add679d17242def6077
#
_entry.id   f4bd606e9ffa8add679d17242def6077
#
_cell.length_a   1.000
_cell.length_b   1.000
_cell.length_c   1.000
_cell.angle_alpha   90.00
_cell.angle_beta   90.00
_cell.angle_gamma   90.00
#
_symmetry.space_group_name_H-M   'P 1'
#
loop_
_entity.id
_entity.type
_entity.pdbx_description
1 polymer ?
#
loop_
_entity_poly.entity_id
_entity_poly.type
_entity_poly.pdbx_seq_one_letter_code
_entity_poly.pdbx_strand_id
1 'polypeptide(L)'
;MYLAEDLQKKWAPVLGHEDLAPIKDNYRKAVTAVLLENQEKAMREQANQEGGIFGNLQEAAHANKTGGNIDYVDPVLISLVRRAMPNLIAYDVCGVQPMTGPTGLIFAMKAHYTSQAGVEGGHDEANTDFSGIAGTHSANSNPADASMTTGTGMTTANAELIGDGSTSNYENFPQMAFAIDKVTVTAKSRALKAEYTMELAQDLKAVHGLDAETELSNILSSEILAEINREVLRTIYTNAKTGAQHNTTSGGTFDLDTDSNGRWSVEKFKGLMFQIEREANFIAKDTRRGKGNILITSSDVASALAMAGQLSQPDMGNNLNVDDTGATMVGTLNGRFKVYVDPYAPSAATNYFTVGYKGSSAYDAGLFYCPYVPLQMVRAVGENSFQPKIGFKTRYGLVSNPFANDTSSTNNGAGDGALTANANRYYRHVIVANLM
;
A
#
# COMPACT_ATOMS: atom_id res chain seq x y z
N MET A 1 8.39 7.60 -16.13
CA MET A 1 8.56 8.93 -15.50
C MET A 1 8.21 10.06 -16.46
N TYR A 2 8.70 10.07 -17.69
CA TYR A 2 8.41 11.11 -18.70
C TYR A 2 6.91 11.29 -19.04
N LEU A 3 6.14 10.20 -19.14
CA LEU A 3 4.69 10.26 -19.39
C LEU A 3 3.92 10.99 -18.28
N ALA A 4 4.39 10.95 -17.03
CA ALA A 4 3.73 11.63 -15.93
C ALA A 4 3.92 13.15 -15.96
N GLU A 5 5.02 13.66 -16.49
CA GLU A 5 5.28 15.10 -16.58
C GLU A 5 4.39 15.77 -17.63
N ASP A 6 4.21 15.12 -18.78
CA ASP A 6 3.32 15.63 -19.83
C ASP A 6 1.85 15.61 -19.37
N LEU A 7 1.45 14.56 -18.67
CA LEU A 7 0.12 14.45 -18.08
C LEU A 7 -0.10 15.50 -16.96
N GLN A 8 0.91 15.75 -16.14
CA GLN A 8 0.83 16.81 -15.12
C GLN A 8 0.66 18.20 -15.76
N LYS A 9 1.34 18.48 -16.87
CA LYS A 9 1.16 19.73 -17.62
C LYS A 9 -0.25 19.85 -18.21
N LYS A 10 -0.78 18.76 -18.78
CA LYS A 10 -2.14 18.69 -19.31
C LYS A 10 -3.18 18.99 -18.23
N TRP A 11 -3.04 18.38 -17.06
CA TRP A 11 -4.00 18.48 -15.96
C TRP A 11 -3.66 19.58 -14.93
N ALA A 12 -2.64 20.39 -15.18
CA ALA A 12 -2.22 21.47 -14.28
C ALA A 12 -3.37 22.41 -13.85
N PRO A 13 -4.30 22.82 -14.72
CA PRO A 13 -5.42 23.69 -14.31
C PRO A 13 -6.35 23.03 -13.29
N VAL A 14 -6.57 21.72 -13.39
CA VAL A 14 -7.43 20.98 -12.46
C VAL A 14 -6.70 20.64 -11.15
N LEU A 15 -5.41 20.29 -11.24
CA LEU A 15 -4.60 19.96 -10.07
C LEU A 15 -4.30 21.19 -9.20
N GLY A 16 -4.21 22.38 -9.78
CA GLY A 16 -3.91 23.64 -9.12
C GLY A 16 -5.12 24.55 -8.88
N HIS A 17 -6.36 24.04 -8.98
CA HIS A 17 -7.56 24.84 -8.80
C HIS A 17 -7.65 25.42 -7.38
N GLU A 18 -7.95 26.71 -7.26
CA GLU A 18 -7.90 27.45 -5.99
C GLU A 18 -8.97 27.00 -4.98
N ASP A 19 -10.11 26.51 -5.43
CA ASP A 19 -11.21 26.05 -4.57
C ASP A 19 -10.97 24.67 -3.92
N LEU A 20 -9.90 23.98 -4.34
CA LEU A 20 -9.58 22.65 -3.84
C LEU A 20 -8.28 22.66 -3.04
N ALA A 21 -8.23 21.90 -1.97
CA ALA A 21 -7.03 21.78 -1.15
C ALA A 21 -5.79 21.41 -1.99
N PRO A 22 -4.67 22.14 -1.86
CA PRO A 22 -3.48 21.92 -2.66
C PRO A 22 -2.86 20.57 -2.33
N ILE A 23 -2.54 19.77 -3.35
CA ILE A 23 -1.79 18.51 -3.16
C ILE A 23 -0.32 18.88 -2.95
N LYS A 24 0.19 18.68 -1.74
CA LYS A 24 1.57 19.05 -1.37
C LYS A 24 2.62 18.11 -1.97
N ASP A 25 2.27 16.84 -2.17
CA ASP A 25 3.19 15.80 -2.62
C ASP A 25 3.18 15.68 -4.16
N ASN A 26 4.37 15.81 -4.76
CA ASN A 26 4.55 15.68 -6.21
C ASN A 26 4.22 14.27 -6.72
N TYR A 27 4.45 13.25 -5.91
CA TYR A 27 4.10 11.88 -6.27
C TYR A 27 2.58 11.69 -6.36
N ARG A 28 1.84 12.19 -5.36
CA ARG A 28 0.37 12.20 -5.39
C ARG A 28 -0.18 12.99 -6.59
N LYS A 29 0.45 14.11 -6.95
CA LYS A 29 0.10 14.87 -8.17
C LYS A 29 0.28 14.03 -9.43
N ALA A 30 1.40 13.33 -9.55
CA ALA A 30 1.69 12.49 -10.71
C ALA A 30 0.68 11.35 -10.84
N VAL A 31 0.39 10.64 -9.77
CA VAL A 31 -0.58 9.54 -9.77
C VAL A 31 -1.98 10.07 -10.08
N THR A 32 -2.40 11.19 -9.49
CA THR A 32 -3.70 11.80 -9.75
C THR A 32 -3.84 12.22 -11.23
N ALA A 33 -2.78 12.76 -11.84
CA ALA A 33 -2.78 13.09 -13.27
C ALA A 33 -3.00 11.87 -14.17
N VAL A 34 -2.35 10.74 -13.84
CA VAL A 34 -2.55 9.48 -14.57
C VAL A 34 -3.97 8.95 -14.39
N LEU A 35 -4.53 9.04 -13.19
CA LEU A 35 -5.89 8.62 -12.90
C LEU A 35 -6.93 9.47 -13.63
N LEU A 36 -6.72 10.79 -13.71
CA LEU A 36 -7.57 11.69 -14.48
C LEU A 36 -7.53 11.37 -15.98
N GLU A 37 -6.37 11.03 -16.51
CA GLU A 37 -6.24 10.59 -17.91
C GLU A 37 -6.95 9.25 -18.16
N ASN A 38 -6.82 8.30 -17.24
CA ASN A 38 -7.55 7.03 -17.34
C ASN A 38 -9.05 7.24 -17.24
N GLN A 39 -9.49 8.19 -16.41
CA GLN A 39 -10.88 8.57 -16.29
C GLN A 39 -11.42 9.19 -17.60
N GLU A 40 -10.67 10.10 -18.19
CA GLU A 40 -11.03 10.69 -19.48
C GLU A 40 -11.16 9.62 -20.57
N LYS A 41 -10.20 8.68 -20.64
CA LYS A 41 -10.26 7.56 -21.58
C LYS A 41 -11.48 6.67 -21.36
N ALA A 42 -11.77 6.32 -20.10
CA ALA A 42 -12.92 5.49 -19.76
C ALA A 42 -14.25 6.17 -20.13
N MET A 43 -14.36 7.50 -19.92
CA MET A 43 -15.54 8.27 -20.32
C MET A 43 -15.68 8.35 -21.87
N ARG A 44 -14.58 8.53 -22.59
CA ARG A 44 -14.59 8.50 -24.06
C ARG A 44 -15.02 7.14 -24.62
N GLU A 45 -14.52 6.05 -24.03
CA GLU A 45 -14.92 4.69 -24.41
C GLU A 45 -16.40 4.43 -24.14
N GLN A 46 -16.91 4.88 -23.00
CA GLN A 46 -18.32 4.78 -22.64
C GLN A 46 -19.20 5.58 -23.62
N ALA A 47 -18.85 6.82 -23.92
CA ALA A 47 -19.56 7.67 -24.86
C ALA A 47 -19.55 7.08 -26.29
N ASN A 48 -18.45 6.45 -26.71
CA ASN A 48 -18.37 5.76 -27.99
C ASN A 48 -19.25 4.51 -28.05
N GLN A 49 -19.43 3.80 -26.93
CA GLN A 49 -20.32 2.64 -26.83
C GLN A 49 -21.81 3.05 -26.83
N GLU A 50 -22.15 4.11 -26.12
CA GLU A 50 -23.52 4.67 -26.12
C GLU A 50 -23.85 5.34 -27.46
N GLY A 51 -22.90 5.99 -28.10
CA GLY A 51 -23.05 6.58 -29.44
C GLY A 51 -23.21 5.56 -30.55
N GLY A 52 -22.73 4.32 -30.37
CA GLY A 52 -22.81 3.25 -31.39
C GLY A 52 -24.22 2.72 -31.64
N ILE A 53 -25.15 2.85 -30.70
CA ILE A 53 -26.55 2.46 -30.85
C ILE A 53 -27.40 3.62 -31.42
N PHE A 54 -27.03 4.86 -31.16
CA PHE A 54 -27.71 6.06 -31.65
C PHE A 54 -26.93 6.84 -32.69
N GLY A 55 -25.67 6.45 -32.98
CA GLY A 55 -24.78 7.15 -33.92
C GLY A 55 -25.27 7.20 -35.35
N ASN A 56 -26.11 6.26 -35.79
CA ASN A 56 -26.71 6.27 -37.11
C ASN A 56 -27.96 7.16 -37.21
N LEU A 57 -28.47 7.70 -36.11
CA LEU A 57 -29.59 8.63 -36.14
C LEU A 57 -29.14 10.11 -36.12
N GLN A 58 -27.85 10.38 -35.88
CA GLN A 58 -27.32 11.74 -35.90
C GLN A 58 -26.82 12.22 -37.27
N GLU A 59 -26.82 11.39 -38.30
CA GLU A 59 -26.43 11.79 -39.65
C GLU A 59 -27.43 12.75 -40.31
N ALA A 60 -28.60 12.92 -39.69
CA ALA A 60 -29.66 13.83 -40.20
C ALA A 60 -29.90 15.07 -39.32
N ALA A 61 -29.25 15.23 -38.20
CA ALA A 61 -29.41 16.40 -37.34
C ALA A 61 -28.28 17.42 -37.59
N HIS A 62 -28.67 18.58 -38.04
CA HIS A 62 -27.81 19.72 -38.31
C HIS A 62 -26.73 20.00 -37.24
N ALA A 63 -25.55 20.21 -37.75
CA ALA A 63 -24.35 20.76 -37.20
C ALA A 63 -24.51 21.89 -36.17
N ASN A 64 -24.88 21.60 -34.96
CA ASN A 64 -24.44 22.33 -33.78
C ASN A 64 -23.40 21.49 -33.08
N LYS A 65 -22.24 21.36 -33.69
CA LYS A 65 -21.04 20.84 -33.02
C LYS A 65 -20.48 21.96 -32.18
N THR A 66 -20.78 21.97 -30.88
CA THR A 66 -19.90 22.52 -29.87
C THR A 66 -18.58 21.79 -29.99
N GLY A 67 -17.48 22.53 -30.08
CA GLY A 67 -16.17 21.97 -30.45
C GLY A 67 -15.83 20.66 -29.73
N GLY A 68 -15.38 19.67 -30.47
CA GLY A 68 -15.29 18.25 -30.14
C GLY A 68 -14.41 17.82 -28.95
N ASN A 69 -14.25 18.64 -27.94
CA ASN A 69 -13.46 18.36 -26.75
C ASN A 69 -14.18 18.54 -25.41
N ILE A 70 -15.44 18.97 -25.40
CA ILE A 70 -16.15 19.36 -24.16
C ILE A 70 -17.26 18.37 -23.80
N ASP A 71 -17.81 17.62 -24.73
CA ASP A 71 -19.04 16.83 -24.55
C ASP A 71 -18.87 15.53 -23.74
N TYR A 72 -17.64 15.10 -23.46
CA TYR A 72 -17.40 13.80 -22.82
C TYR A 72 -16.87 13.85 -21.39
N VAL A 73 -16.65 15.06 -20.88
CA VAL A 73 -16.01 15.23 -19.57
C VAL A 73 -17.04 15.76 -18.56
N ASP A 74 -17.47 14.90 -17.63
CA ASP A 74 -18.31 15.32 -16.52
C ASP A 74 -17.46 16.08 -15.48
N PRO A 75 -17.65 17.39 -15.32
CA PRO A 75 -16.84 18.21 -14.40
C PRO A 75 -17.04 17.80 -12.93
N VAL A 76 -18.22 17.29 -12.57
CA VAL A 76 -18.53 16.83 -11.21
C VAL A 76 -17.69 15.61 -10.89
N LEU A 77 -17.60 14.66 -11.81
CA LEU A 77 -16.83 13.45 -11.62
C LEU A 77 -15.33 13.74 -11.50
N ILE A 78 -14.79 14.64 -12.32
CA ILE A 78 -13.38 15.06 -12.26
C ILE A 78 -13.07 15.74 -10.93
N SER A 79 -13.93 16.65 -10.47
CA SER A 79 -13.74 17.33 -9.20
C SER A 79 -13.78 16.34 -8.03
N LEU A 80 -14.64 15.35 -8.08
CA LEU A 80 -14.79 14.31 -7.08
C LEU A 80 -13.57 13.37 -7.03
N VAL A 81 -13.06 12.95 -8.19
CA VAL A 81 -11.81 12.17 -8.28
C VAL A 81 -10.63 12.98 -7.74
N ARG A 82 -10.51 14.25 -8.11
CA ARG A 82 -9.45 15.14 -7.64
C ARG A 82 -9.51 15.37 -6.12
N ARG A 83 -10.69 15.42 -5.53
CA ARG A 83 -10.89 15.61 -4.09
C ARG A 83 -10.64 14.31 -3.31
N ALA A 84 -11.12 13.20 -3.80
CA ALA A 84 -11.20 11.94 -3.06
C ALA A 84 -9.94 11.08 -3.17
N MET A 85 -9.38 10.92 -4.37
CA MET A 85 -8.28 9.98 -4.59
C MET A 85 -6.99 10.29 -3.85
N PRO A 86 -6.52 11.54 -3.71
CA PRO A 86 -5.29 11.84 -2.99
C PRO A 86 -5.35 11.54 -1.48
N ASN A 87 -6.54 11.42 -0.91
CA ASN A 87 -6.76 11.24 0.52
C ASN A 87 -6.84 9.77 0.96
N LEU A 88 -6.70 8.82 0.04
CA LEU A 88 -6.66 7.40 0.39
C LEU A 88 -5.47 7.07 1.30
N ILE A 89 -5.72 6.31 2.37
CA ILE A 89 -4.68 5.82 3.29
C ILE A 89 -3.63 4.96 2.57
N ALA A 90 -3.98 4.37 1.44
CA ALA A 90 -3.08 3.59 0.61
C ALA A 90 -1.82 4.38 0.20
N TYR A 91 -1.92 5.70 0.01
CA TYR A 91 -0.75 6.53 -0.31
C TYR A 91 0.24 6.65 0.84
N ASP A 92 -0.21 6.49 2.06
CA ASP A 92 0.65 6.61 3.24
C ASP A 92 1.23 5.26 3.67
N VAL A 93 0.48 4.19 3.50
CA VAL A 93 0.81 2.85 4.03
C VAL A 93 1.32 1.89 2.96
N CYS A 94 0.88 2.04 1.71
CA CYS A 94 1.22 1.17 0.59
C CYS A 94 2.01 1.90 -0.49
N GLY A 95 2.61 1.15 -1.41
CA GLY A 95 3.07 1.68 -2.69
C GLY A 95 1.88 1.83 -3.64
N VAL A 96 1.75 2.99 -4.27
CA VAL A 96 0.66 3.24 -5.22
C VAL A 96 1.24 3.27 -6.62
N GLN A 97 0.75 2.40 -7.49
CA GLN A 97 1.20 2.32 -8.89
C GLN A 97 -0.01 2.29 -9.82
N PRO A 98 -0.32 3.42 -10.47
CA PRO A 98 -1.45 3.47 -11.38
C PRO A 98 -1.21 2.57 -12.60
N MET A 99 -2.24 1.85 -13.00
CA MET A 99 -2.23 1.01 -14.20
C MET A 99 -2.81 1.77 -15.39
N THR A 100 -2.28 1.52 -16.58
CA THR A 100 -2.79 2.07 -17.84
C THR A 100 -3.73 1.10 -18.58
N GLY A 101 -3.85 -0.14 -18.08
CA GLY A 101 -4.68 -1.20 -18.62
C GLY A 101 -5.30 -2.06 -17.53
N PRO A 102 -6.17 -3.02 -17.88
CA PRO A 102 -6.83 -3.90 -16.91
C PRO A 102 -5.87 -4.88 -16.21
N THR A 103 -4.67 -5.05 -16.78
CA THR A 103 -3.59 -5.87 -16.21
C THR A 103 -2.31 -5.06 -16.15
N GLY A 104 -1.54 -5.24 -15.09
CA GLY A 104 -0.24 -4.64 -14.88
C GLY A 104 0.80 -5.70 -14.53
N LEU A 105 2.08 -5.36 -14.70
CA LEU A 105 3.22 -6.20 -14.34
C LEU A 105 4.13 -5.43 -13.39
N ILE A 106 4.53 -6.08 -12.30
CA ILE A 106 5.54 -5.60 -11.36
C ILE A 106 6.74 -6.54 -11.47
N PHE A 107 7.90 -5.98 -11.76
CA PHE A 107 9.14 -6.73 -11.91
C PHE A 107 10.01 -6.60 -10.66
N ALA A 108 10.64 -7.70 -10.28
CA ALA A 108 11.65 -7.75 -9.25
C ALA A 108 12.90 -8.44 -9.79
N MET A 109 14.07 -7.85 -9.56
CA MET A 109 15.35 -8.43 -9.95
C MET A 109 16.05 -8.95 -8.70
N LYS A 110 16.48 -10.21 -8.74
CA LYS A 110 17.18 -10.92 -7.67
C LYS A 110 18.54 -11.38 -8.14
N ALA A 111 19.54 -11.30 -7.27
CA ALA A 111 20.84 -11.90 -7.48
C ALA A 111 20.88 -13.28 -6.83
N HIS A 112 21.48 -14.26 -7.48
CA HIS A 112 21.64 -15.64 -6.99
C HIS A 112 23.08 -16.07 -7.05
N TYR A 113 23.46 -16.93 -6.10
CA TYR A 113 24.75 -17.61 -6.12
C TYR A 113 24.68 -18.80 -7.09
N THR A 114 25.76 -19.01 -7.85
CA THR A 114 25.99 -20.13 -8.76
C THR A 114 25.08 -20.13 -9.99
N SER A 115 23.78 -20.13 -9.84
CA SER A 115 22.81 -20.24 -10.94
C SER A 115 21.56 -19.44 -10.65
N GLN A 116 20.69 -19.23 -11.67
CA GLN A 116 19.39 -18.55 -11.49
C GLN A 116 18.45 -19.23 -10.48
N ALA A 117 18.67 -20.52 -10.22
CA ALA A 117 17.94 -21.30 -9.23
C ALA A 117 18.72 -21.45 -7.91
N GLY A 118 19.85 -20.81 -7.76
CA GLY A 118 20.69 -20.84 -6.56
C GLY A 118 20.11 -20.04 -5.39
N VAL A 119 20.79 -20.04 -4.26
CA VAL A 119 20.40 -19.25 -3.08
C VAL A 119 20.47 -17.75 -3.43
N GLU A 120 19.50 -16.97 -2.95
CA GLU A 120 19.45 -15.52 -3.16
C GLU A 120 20.65 -14.84 -2.48
N GLY A 121 21.39 -14.03 -3.24
CA GLY A 121 22.49 -13.22 -2.73
C GLY A 121 22.07 -11.79 -2.46
N GLY A 122 22.71 -11.15 -1.47
CA GLY A 122 22.48 -9.74 -1.14
C GLY A 122 21.30 -9.48 -0.19
N HIS A 123 20.49 -10.48 0.12
CA HIS A 123 19.43 -10.39 1.12
C HIS A 123 19.88 -10.94 2.49
N ASP A 124 20.43 -12.14 2.51
CA ASP A 124 20.99 -12.75 3.71
C ASP A 124 22.42 -12.25 3.97
N GLU A 125 23.05 -12.76 5.02
CA GLU A 125 24.44 -12.50 5.30
C GLU A 125 25.29 -12.95 4.11
N ALA A 126 26.24 -12.11 3.70
CA ALA A 126 27.12 -12.46 2.58
C ALA A 126 27.94 -13.72 2.91
N ASN A 127 27.88 -14.70 2.02
CA ASN A 127 28.64 -15.93 2.20
C ASN A 127 30.14 -15.65 2.03
N THR A 128 30.91 -15.76 3.12
CA THR A 128 32.33 -15.42 3.17
C THR A 128 33.24 -16.47 2.53
N ASP A 129 32.74 -17.69 2.29
CA ASP A 129 33.50 -18.78 1.65
C ASP A 129 33.27 -18.85 0.14
N PHE A 130 32.22 -18.21 -0.38
CA PHE A 130 31.78 -18.36 -1.77
C PHE A 130 32.86 -17.96 -2.80
N SER A 131 33.44 -16.79 -2.68
CA SER A 131 34.48 -16.30 -3.61
C SER A 131 35.89 -16.82 -3.27
N GLY A 132 36.13 -17.18 -2.01
CA GLY A 132 37.41 -17.69 -1.53
C GLY A 132 37.55 -19.19 -1.67
N ILE A 133 36.45 -19.93 -1.80
CA ILE A 133 36.38 -21.40 -1.86
C ILE A 133 37.16 -22.06 -0.72
N ALA A 134 37.40 -21.37 0.38
CA ALA A 134 38.19 -21.84 1.49
C ALA A 134 37.52 -21.52 2.83
N GLY A 135 37.53 -22.47 3.73
CA GLY A 135 36.85 -22.38 5.01
C GLY A 135 35.39 -22.84 4.94
N THR A 136 34.63 -22.49 5.94
CA THR A 136 33.18 -22.78 6.04
C THR A 136 32.50 -21.59 6.66
N HIS A 137 31.51 -21.04 5.99
CA HIS A 137 30.67 -19.97 6.50
C HIS A 137 29.47 -20.55 7.24
N SER A 138 29.35 -20.28 8.53
CA SER A 138 28.16 -20.63 9.30
C SER A 138 27.16 -19.47 9.27
N ALA A 139 26.18 -19.56 8.36
CA ALA A 139 25.14 -18.53 8.24
C ALA A 139 24.33 -18.39 9.52
N ASN A 140 23.98 -17.16 9.88
CA ASN A 140 23.10 -16.81 11.02
C ASN A 140 23.59 -17.30 12.40
N SER A 141 24.87 -17.55 12.56
CA SER A 141 25.45 -17.95 13.85
C SER A 141 25.52 -16.77 14.82
N ASN A 142 25.38 -17.08 16.10
CA ASN A 142 25.55 -16.09 17.15
C ASN A 142 27.03 -15.72 17.28
N PRO A 143 27.42 -14.44 17.17
CA PRO A 143 28.82 -14.02 17.31
C PRO A 143 29.48 -14.38 18.65
N ALA A 144 28.67 -14.67 19.67
CA ALA A 144 29.16 -15.11 20.98
C ALA A 144 29.32 -16.64 21.08
N ASP A 145 28.98 -17.38 20.03
CA ASP A 145 29.05 -18.85 20.01
C ASP A 145 30.36 -19.30 19.36
N ALA A 146 31.04 -20.27 19.98
CA ALA A 146 32.25 -20.90 19.45
C ALA A 146 32.02 -21.67 18.14
N SER A 147 30.76 -21.90 17.76
CA SER A 147 30.39 -22.54 16.50
C SER A 147 30.40 -21.59 15.29
N MET A 148 30.60 -20.30 15.50
CA MET A 148 30.69 -19.34 14.41
C MET A 148 31.98 -19.55 13.61
N THR A 149 31.83 -19.88 12.34
CA THR A 149 32.94 -20.07 11.39
C THR A 149 32.87 -19.06 10.26
N THR A 150 34.04 -18.70 9.72
CA THR A 150 34.14 -17.78 8.60
C THR A 150 34.94 -18.39 7.46
N GLY A 151 34.55 -18.10 6.24
CA GLY A 151 35.35 -18.40 5.08
C GLY A 151 36.59 -17.49 4.99
N THR A 152 37.61 -17.95 4.34
CA THR A 152 38.86 -17.24 4.10
C THR A 152 39.15 -17.13 2.61
N GLY A 153 39.98 -16.18 2.21
CA GLY A 153 40.47 -16.12 0.84
C GLY A 153 41.33 -17.33 0.51
N MET A 154 41.38 -17.73 -0.75
CA MET A 154 42.21 -18.83 -1.22
C MET A 154 43.72 -18.49 -1.14
N THR A 155 44.55 -19.54 -1.01
CA THR A 155 45.98 -19.38 -1.03
C THR A 155 46.49 -19.05 -2.43
N THR A 156 47.69 -18.45 -2.57
CA THR A 156 48.29 -18.13 -3.87
C THR A 156 48.39 -19.36 -4.77
N ALA A 157 48.77 -20.51 -4.19
CA ALA A 157 48.87 -21.78 -4.92
C ALA A 157 47.53 -22.23 -5.51
N ASN A 158 46.44 -22.08 -4.74
CA ASN A 158 45.09 -22.42 -5.22
C ASN A 158 44.58 -21.39 -6.24
N ALA A 159 44.99 -20.12 -6.11
CA ALA A 159 44.62 -19.07 -7.05
C ALA A 159 45.30 -19.25 -8.44
N GLU A 160 46.48 -19.85 -8.48
CA GLU A 160 47.16 -20.22 -9.71
C GLU A 160 46.48 -21.39 -10.47
N LEU A 161 45.70 -22.22 -9.76
CA LEU A 161 44.98 -23.34 -10.35
C LEU A 161 43.60 -22.97 -10.94
N ILE A 162 43.15 -21.71 -10.71
CA ILE A 162 41.86 -21.27 -11.25
C ILE A 162 41.92 -21.17 -12.77
N GLY A 163 41.10 -22.00 -13.45
CA GLY A 163 41.00 -21.99 -14.90
C GLY A 163 42.03 -22.86 -15.62
N ASP A 164 42.79 -23.71 -14.91
CA ASP A 164 43.75 -24.64 -15.52
C ASP A 164 43.14 -25.93 -16.07
N GLY A 165 41.86 -26.14 -15.86
CA GLY A 165 41.12 -27.33 -16.30
C GLY A 165 41.39 -28.57 -15.43
N SER A 166 42.02 -28.42 -14.28
CA SER A 166 42.24 -29.50 -13.31
C SER A 166 40.92 -29.84 -12.57
N THR A 167 40.69 -31.08 -12.28
CA THR A 167 39.51 -31.61 -11.53
C THR A 167 39.54 -31.22 -10.04
N SER A 168 40.02 -30.03 -9.70
CA SER A 168 40.03 -29.52 -8.33
C SER A 168 38.83 -28.59 -8.10
N ASN A 169 38.49 -28.32 -6.84
CA ASN A 169 37.42 -27.36 -6.48
C ASN A 169 37.68 -25.94 -6.97
N TYR A 170 38.84 -25.68 -7.57
CA TYR A 170 39.32 -24.36 -8.07
C TYR A 170 39.27 -24.27 -9.61
N GLU A 171 38.62 -25.20 -10.29
CA GLU A 171 38.59 -25.27 -11.75
C GLU A 171 38.00 -24.00 -12.40
N ASN A 172 36.99 -23.41 -11.78
CA ASN A 172 36.31 -22.24 -12.34
C ASN A 172 36.13 -21.13 -11.31
N PHE A 173 36.10 -19.90 -11.80
CA PHE A 173 35.69 -18.76 -10.96
C PHE A 173 34.26 -18.95 -10.44
N PRO A 174 34.01 -18.73 -9.13
CA PRO A 174 32.66 -18.71 -8.61
C PRO A 174 31.81 -17.69 -9.35
N GLN A 175 30.65 -18.10 -9.81
CA GLN A 175 29.77 -17.27 -10.63
C GLN A 175 28.49 -16.88 -9.89
N MET A 176 28.00 -15.69 -10.19
CA MET A 176 26.68 -15.25 -9.75
C MET A 176 25.77 -15.09 -10.94
N ALA A 177 24.49 -15.31 -10.72
CA ALA A 177 23.45 -15.12 -11.71
C ALA A 177 22.41 -14.11 -11.22
N PHE A 178 21.59 -13.59 -12.13
CA PHE A 178 20.40 -12.82 -11.75
C PHE A 178 19.15 -13.45 -12.35
N ALA A 179 18.04 -13.32 -11.64
CA ALA A 179 16.72 -13.70 -12.10
C ALA A 179 15.79 -12.49 -12.08
N ILE A 180 14.87 -12.43 -13.02
CA ILE A 180 13.82 -11.41 -13.07
C ILE A 180 12.51 -12.11 -12.79
N ASP A 181 11.93 -11.79 -11.66
CA ASP A 181 10.61 -12.27 -11.26
C ASP A 181 9.55 -11.23 -11.65
N LYS A 182 8.37 -11.71 -11.98
CA LYS A 182 7.23 -10.87 -12.34
C LYS A 182 6.00 -11.22 -11.52
N VAL A 183 5.29 -10.20 -11.09
CA VAL A 183 3.99 -10.33 -10.46
C VAL A 183 2.95 -9.68 -11.35
N THR A 184 1.89 -10.40 -11.65
CA THR A 184 0.77 -9.89 -12.45
C THR A 184 -0.29 -9.28 -11.53
N VAL A 185 -0.72 -8.07 -11.85
CA VAL A 185 -1.81 -7.39 -11.17
C VAL A 185 -3.01 -7.36 -12.09
N THR A 186 -4.16 -7.82 -11.62
CA THR A 186 -5.42 -7.75 -12.36
C THR A 186 -6.36 -6.77 -11.66
N ALA A 187 -6.98 -5.89 -12.42
CA ALA A 187 -7.97 -4.95 -11.90
C ALA A 187 -9.28 -5.67 -11.58
N LYS A 188 -9.71 -5.57 -10.33
CA LYS A 188 -11.02 -6.02 -9.84
C LYS A 188 -11.96 -4.83 -9.79
N SER A 189 -13.27 -5.06 -9.87
CA SER A 189 -14.28 -4.01 -9.88
C SER A 189 -15.10 -4.00 -8.60
N ARG A 190 -15.36 -2.80 -8.07
CA ARG A 190 -16.40 -2.54 -7.07
C ARG A 190 -17.48 -1.68 -7.71
N ALA A 191 -18.71 -1.93 -7.38
CA ALA A 191 -19.84 -1.17 -7.90
C ALA A 191 -20.92 -1.01 -6.82
N LEU A 192 -21.46 0.19 -6.74
CA LEU A 192 -22.55 0.54 -5.84
C LEU A 192 -23.58 1.35 -6.61
N LYS A 193 -24.86 1.12 -6.36
CA LYS A 193 -25.96 1.86 -6.98
C LYS A 193 -26.91 2.42 -5.93
N ALA A 194 -27.53 3.54 -6.24
CA ALA A 194 -28.66 4.09 -5.50
C ALA A 194 -29.81 4.43 -6.42
N GLU A 195 -31.00 4.32 -5.91
CA GLU A 195 -32.26 4.67 -6.57
C GLU A 195 -32.98 5.71 -5.72
N TYR A 196 -33.60 6.68 -6.35
CA TYR A 196 -34.39 7.69 -5.65
C TYR A 196 -35.69 7.97 -6.41
N THR A 197 -36.73 8.39 -5.69
CA THR A 197 -38.02 8.71 -6.29
C THR A 197 -38.04 10.17 -6.76
N MET A 198 -38.79 10.44 -7.83
CA MET A 198 -38.90 11.81 -8.36
C MET A 198 -39.58 12.74 -7.34
N GLU A 199 -40.53 12.24 -6.55
CA GLU A 199 -41.21 13.00 -5.50
C GLU A 199 -40.22 13.44 -4.41
N LEU A 200 -39.36 12.51 -3.96
CA LEU A 200 -38.30 12.82 -2.97
C LEU A 200 -37.36 13.91 -3.47
N ALA A 201 -36.98 13.87 -4.75
CA ALA A 201 -36.10 14.87 -5.33
C ALA A 201 -36.76 16.26 -5.37
N GLN A 202 -38.07 16.32 -5.68
CA GLN A 202 -38.84 17.56 -5.68
C GLN A 202 -39.01 18.14 -4.28
N ASP A 203 -39.32 17.30 -3.30
CA ASP A 203 -39.48 17.71 -1.90
C ASP A 203 -38.18 18.19 -1.28
N LEU A 204 -37.07 17.50 -1.50
CA LEU A 204 -35.74 17.91 -1.06
C LEU A 204 -35.34 19.28 -1.64
N LYS A 205 -35.62 19.48 -2.92
CA LYS A 205 -35.33 20.74 -3.58
C LYS A 205 -36.23 21.88 -3.09
N ALA A 206 -37.51 21.58 -2.84
CA ALA A 206 -38.49 22.58 -2.40
C ALA A 206 -38.28 22.97 -0.92
N VAL A 207 -37.98 22.04 -0.03
CA VAL A 207 -37.88 22.26 1.42
C VAL A 207 -36.47 22.65 1.85
N HIS A 208 -35.46 21.95 1.33
CA HIS A 208 -34.07 22.09 1.77
C HIS A 208 -33.17 22.79 0.74
N GLY A 209 -33.62 22.99 -0.49
CA GLY A 209 -32.80 23.55 -1.56
C GLY A 209 -31.66 22.65 -2.03
N LEU A 210 -31.66 21.35 -1.62
CA LEU A 210 -30.64 20.38 -1.94
C LEU A 210 -31.03 19.58 -3.19
N ASP A 211 -30.02 19.24 -4.00
CA ASP A 211 -30.20 18.35 -5.14
C ASP A 211 -29.93 16.89 -4.73
N ALA A 212 -30.96 16.05 -4.84
CA ALA A 212 -30.90 14.67 -4.42
C ALA A 212 -29.80 13.85 -5.16
N GLU A 213 -29.57 14.17 -6.43
CA GLU A 213 -28.55 13.51 -7.22
C GLU A 213 -27.14 13.81 -6.70
N THR A 214 -26.86 15.07 -6.40
CA THR A 214 -25.56 15.49 -5.89
C THR A 214 -25.28 14.91 -4.51
N GLU A 215 -26.26 14.93 -3.62
CA GLU A 215 -26.11 14.35 -2.28
C GLU A 215 -25.89 12.84 -2.32
N LEU A 216 -26.66 12.10 -3.12
CA LEU A 216 -26.46 10.67 -3.30
C LEU A 216 -25.10 10.36 -3.93
N SER A 217 -24.65 11.15 -4.89
CA SER A 217 -23.33 10.98 -5.49
C SER A 217 -22.21 11.14 -4.45
N ASN A 218 -22.32 12.13 -3.58
CA ASN A 218 -21.36 12.33 -2.48
C ASN A 218 -21.36 11.14 -1.51
N ILE A 219 -22.54 10.66 -1.09
CA ILE A 219 -22.66 9.51 -0.19
C ILE A 219 -22.07 8.25 -0.82
N LEU A 220 -22.42 7.92 -2.05
CA LEU A 220 -21.93 6.72 -2.73
C LEU A 220 -20.43 6.76 -2.94
N SER A 221 -19.87 7.91 -3.27
CA SER A 221 -18.43 8.05 -3.47
C SER A 221 -17.66 7.95 -2.17
N SER A 222 -18.15 8.55 -1.09
CA SER A 222 -17.52 8.45 0.23
C SER A 222 -17.54 7.01 0.76
N GLU A 223 -18.64 6.28 0.56
CA GLU A 223 -18.74 4.88 0.95
C GLU A 223 -17.77 3.98 0.20
N ILE A 224 -17.66 4.12 -1.13
CA ILE A 224 -16.69 3.35 -1.93
C ILE A 224 -15.26 3.61 -1.46
N LEU A 225 -14.92 4.86 -1.15
CA LEU A 225 -13.58 5.21 -0.66
C LEU A 225 -13.31 4.64 0.73
N ALA A 226 -14.29 4.68 1.63
CA ALA A 226 -14.22 4.06 2.95
C ALA A 226 -14.02 2.54 2.83
N GLU A 227 -14.75 1.88 1.92
CA GLU A 227 -14.58 0.46 1.64
C GLU A 227 -13.16 0.13 1.12
N ILE A 228 -12.63 0.93 0.20
CA ILE A 228 -11.25 0.73 -0.32
C ILE A 228 -10.23 0.88 0.80
N ASN A 229 -10.32 1.94 1.60
CA ASN A 229 -9.43 2.16 2.72
C ASN A 229 -9.50 0.99 3.73
N ARG A 230 -10.71 0.53 4.01
CA ARG A 230 -10.90 -0.61 4.91
C ARG A 230 -10.34 -1.91 4.37
N GLU A 231 -10.50 -2.16 3.07
CA GLU A 231 -9.89 -3.32 2.41
C GLU A 231 -8.36 -3.29 2.52
N VAL A 232 -7.74 -2.14 2.26
CA VAL A 232 -6.28 -1.98 2.37
C VAL A 232 -5.81 -2.29 3.79
N LEU A 233 -6.43 -1.69 4.82
CA LEU A 233 -6.05 -1.93 6.21
C LEU A 233 -6.24 -3.40 6.62
N ARG A 234 -7.39 -4.00 6.30
CA ARG A 234 -7.66 -5.41 6.62
C ARG A 234 -6.71 -6.35 5.89
N THR A 235 -6.35 -6.04 4.65
CA THR A 235 -5.35 -6.81 3.89
C THR A 235 -3.99 -6.74 4.58
N ILE A 236 -3.59 -5.57 5.09
CA ILE A 236 -2.35 -5.43 5.86
C ILE A 236 -2.40 -6.28 7.13
N TYR A 237 -3.49 -6.22 7.91
CA TYR A 237 -3.62 -7.02 9.14
C TYR A 237 -3.55 -8.52 8.89
N THR A 238 -4.18 -8.98 7.81
CA THR A 238 -4.19 -10.40 7.44
C THR A 238 -2.83 -10.88 6.96
N ASN A 239 -2.13 -10.06 6.17
CA ASN A 239 -0.86 -10.44 5.55
C ASN A 239 0.35 -10.18 6.43
N ALA A 240 0.25 -9.27 7.41
CA ALA A 240 1.35 -8.91 8.28
C ALA A 240 1.91 -10.13 9.02
N LYS A 241 3.23 -10.26 9.05
CA LYS A 241 3.91 -11.30 9.83
C LYS A 241 3.60 -11.12 11.31
N THR A 242 3.30 -12.20 12.01
CA THR A 242 3.06 -12.16 13.45
C THR A 242 4.31 -11.67 14.17
N GLY A 243 4.20 -10.58 14.92
CA GLY A 243 5.27 -10.03 15.75
C GLY A 243 5.34 -10.68 17.14
N ALA A 244 6.07 -10.06 18.07
CA ALA A 244 6.22 -10.51 19.46
C ALA A 244 6.60 -12.00 19.58
N GLN A 245 7.53 -12.48 18.74
CA GLN A 245 7.96 -13.87 18.71
C GLN A 245 9.10 -14.17 19.72
N HIS A 246 9.77 -13.14 20.23
CA HIS A 246 10.94 -13.29 21.09
C HIS A 246 10.78 -12.49 22.38
N ASN A 247 11.17 -13.09 23.51
CA ASN A 247 11.12 -12.51 24.84
C ASN A 247 9.71 -12.01 25.25
N THR A 248 8.69 -12.71 24.81
CA THR A 248 7.30 -12.54 25.22
C THR A 248 6.77 -13.87 25.70
N THR A 249 5.88 -13.84 26.65
CA THR A 249 5.30 -15.06 27.26
C THR A 249 4.47 -15.83 26.26
N SER A 250 3.80 -15.13 25.35
CA SER A 250 2.99 -15.74 24.28
C SER A 250 3.35 -15.12 22.92
N GLY A 251 3.73 -15.95 21.96
CA GLY A 251 4.03 -15.48 20.61
C GLY A 251 2.84 -14.77 19.97
N GLY A 252 3.06 -13.60 19.38
CA GLY A 252 2.01 -12.79 18.76
C GLY A 252 1.31 -11.82 19.70
N THR A 253 1.48 -11.98 21.01
CA THR A 253 0.83 -11.13 22.03
C THR A 253 1.88 -10.52 22.93
N PHE A 254 1.78 -9.23 23.15
CA PHE A 254 2.57 -8.50 24.13
C PHE A 254 1.68 -8.19 25.33
N ASP A 255 1.99 -8.80 26.47
CA ASP A 255 1.26 -8.60 27.73
C ASP A 255 1.97 -7.54 28.57
N LEU A 256 1.25 -6.43 28.86
CA LEU A 256 1.83 -5.36 29.67
C LEU A 256 2.11 -5.76 31.11
N ASP A 257 1.45 -6.76 31.63
CA ASP A 257 1.67 -7.20 33.02
C ASP A 257 2.88 -8.12 33.16
N THR A 258 3.07 -9.02 32.19
CA THR A 258 4.13 -10.05 32.27
C THR A 258 5.37 -9.71 31.46
N ASP A 259 5.22 -9.09 30.31
CA ASP A 259 6.32 -8.83 29.38
C ASP A 259 6.94 -7.43 29.54
N SER A 260 6.29 -6.54 30.29
CA SER A 260 6.79 -5.21 30.60
C SER A 260 7.31 -5.12 32.03
N ASN A 261 8.56 -4.68 32.21
CA ASN A 261 9.24 -4.61 33.51
C ASN A 261 8.89 -3.37 34.36
N GLY A 262 7.73 -2.74 34.15
CA GLY A 262 7.33 -1.54 34.86
C GLY A 262 6.50 -1.83 36.11
N ARG A 263 6.67 -1.03 37.17
CA ARG A 263 5.79 -1.05 38.38
C ARG A 263 4.56 -0.15 38.18
N TRP A 264 4.72 0.95 37.46
CA TRP A 264 3.70 1.95 37.19
C TRP A 264 3.18 1.81 35.76
N SER A 265 1.93 2.16 35.54
CA SER A 265 1.32 2.07 34.19
C SER A 265 2.11 2.84 33.11
N VAL A 266 2.63 4.01 33.45
CA VAL A 266 3.46 4.81 32.52
C VAL A 266 4.78 4.10 32.16
N GLU A 267 5.39 3.37 33.08
CA GLU A 267 6.60 2.58 32.81
C GLU A 267 6.27 1.40 31.90
N LYS A 268 5.14 0.73 32.12
CA LYS A 268 4.63 -0.34 31.27
C LYS A 268 4.38 0.16 29.83
N PHE A 269 3.85 1.36 29.68
CA PHE A 269 3.67 1.98 28.35
C PHE A 269 4.99 2.33 27.66
N LYS A 270 6.04 2.66 28.40
CA LYS A 270 7.39 2.77 27.83
C LYS A 270 7.94 1.41 27.38
N GLY A 271 7.59 0.33 28.08
CA GLY A 271 7.87 -1.04 27.63
C GLY A 271 7.19 -1.37 26.30
N LEU A 272 5.94 -0.95 26.11
CA LEU A 272 5.23 -1.07 24.84
C LEU A 272 5.95 -0.33 23.70
N MET A 273 6.44 0.88 23.94
CA MET A 273 7.25 1.62 22.97
C MET A 273 8.51 0.87 22.57
N PHE A 274 9.20 0.27 23.53
CA PHE A 274 10.38 -0.54 23.24
C PHE A 274 10.03 -1.73 22.34
N GLN A 275 8.88 -2.38 22.58
CA GLN A 275 8.42 -3.47 21.72
C GLN A 275 8.11 -3.00 20.30
N ILE A 276 7.47 -1.84 20.14
CA ILE A 276 7.22 -1.23 18.81
C ILE A 276 8.55 -0.99 18.07
N GLU A 277 9.53 -0.40 18.74
CA GLU A 277 10.86 -0.16 18.16
C GLU A 277 11.58 -1.46 17.79
N ARG A 278 11.42 -2.48 18.60
CA ARG A 278 11.97 -3.82 18.37
C ARG A 278 11.37 -4.47 17.13
N GLU A 279 10.03 -4.41 16.96
CA GLU A 279 9.37 -4.90 15.76
C GLU A 279 9.82 -4.13 14.50
N ALA A 280 10.01 -2.82 14.61
CA ALA A 280 10.57 -2.03 13.51
C ALA A 280 12.00 -2.46 13.13
N ASN A 281 12.82 -2.81 14.11
CA ASN A 281 14.17 -3.33 13.87
C ASN A 281 14.13 -4.74 13.22
N PHE A 282 13.15 -5.57 13.58
CA PHE A 282 12.96 -6.86 12.91
C PHE A 282 12.58 -6.68 11.45
N ILE A 283 11.71 -5.72 11.11
CA ILE A 283 11.43 -5.38 9.71
C ILE A 283 12.73 -5.00 8.98
N ALA A 284 13.58 -4.19 9.59
CA ALA A 284 14.87 -3.81 8.99
C ALA A 284 15.79 -5.01 8.75
N LYS A 285 15.82 -5.98 9.67
CA LYS A 285 16.60 -7.22 9.52
C LYS A 285 16.05 -8.11 8.43
N ASP A 286 14.73 -8.28 8.39
CA ASP A 286 14.05 -9.16 7.43
C ASP A 286 14.04 -8.61 6.00
N THR A 287 13.90 -7.29 5.84
CA THR A 287 13.79 -6.65 4.52
C THR A 287 15.09 -6.08 3.99
N ARG A 288 16.08 -5.79 4.86
CA ARG A 288 17.34 -5.09 4.52
C ARG A 288 17.15 -3.74 3.80
N ARG A 289 15.92 -3.17 3.86
CA ARG A 289 15.57 -1.90 3.21
C ARG A 289 15.55 -0.73 4.18
N GLY A 290 15.00 -0.94 5.37
CA GLY A 290 14.91 0.11 6.39
C GLY A 290 14.04 -0.29 7.57
N LYS A 291 14.12 0.51 8.62
CA LYS A 291 13.29 0.31 9.81
C LYS A 291 11.84 0.69 9.54
N GLY A 292 10.90 0.03 10.21
CA GLY A 292 9.50 0.43 10.20
C GLY A 292 9.32 1.92 10.49
N ASN A 293 8.43 2.57 9.76
CA ASN A 293 8.16 4.01 9.84
C ASN A 293 6.67 4.35 9.92
N ILE A 294 5.82 3.35 9.83
CA ILE A 294 4.36 3.47 9.91
C ILE A 294 3.89 2.65 11.09
N LEU A 295 2.96 3.21 11.85
CA LEU A 295 2.32 2.54 12.98
C LEU A 295 0.81 2.69 12.86
N ILE A 296 0.10 1.58 12.79
CA ILE A 296 -1.36 1.53 12.80
C ILE A 296 -1.79 0.91 14.12
N THR A 297 -2.63 1.59 14.88
CA THR A 297 -2.99 1.19 16.27
C THR A 297 -4.50 1.28 16.50
N SER A 298 -4.95 0.55 17.54
CA SER A 298 -6.25 0.82 18.15
C SER A 298 -6.23 2.15 18.92
N SER A 299 -7.39 2.72 19.22
CA SER A 299 -7.55 3.99 19.94
C SER A 299 -6.90 3.97 21.32
N ASP A 300 -7.04 2.85 22.04
CA ASP A 300 -6.53 2.71 23.41
C ASP A 300 -5.00 2.64 23.43
N VAL A 301 -4.40 1.92 22.48
CA VAL A 301 -2.94 1.89 22.31
C VAL A 301 -2.40 3.28 21.97
N ALA A 302 -3.08 4.03 21.11
CA ALA A 302 -2.67 5.41 20.79
C ALA A 302 -2.73 6.31 22.03
N SER A 303 -3.76 6.18 22.87
CA SER A 303 -3.90 6.90 24.13
C SER A 303 -2.79 6.53 25.12
N ALA A 304 -2.45 5.25 25.22
CA ALA A 304 -1.34 4.78 26.06
C ALA A 304 0.01 5.36 25.61
N LEU A 305 0.25 5.43 24.30
CA LEU A 305 1.46 6.04 23.72
C LEU A 305 1.50 7.56 23.96
N ALA A 306 0.37 8.25 23.94
CA ALA A 306 0.27 9.66 24.29
C ALA A 306 0.60 9.89 25.77
N MET A 307 0.09 9.04 26.67
CA MET A 307 0.42 9.08 28.11
C MET A 307 1.89 8.79 28.40
N ALA A 308 2.55 7.99 27.56
CA ALA A 308 4.00 7.77 27.68
C ALA A 308 4.84 9.02 27.36
N GLY A 309 4.22 10.10 26.86
CA GLY A 309 4.84 11.41 26.62
C GLY A 309 5.77 11.48 25.40
N GLN A 310 5.69 10.52 24.49
CA GLN A 310 6.58 10.42 23.33
C GLN A 310 5.85 10.63 22.00
N LEU A 311 4.53 10.71 22.03
CA LEU A 311 3.72 11.03 20.86
C LEU A 311 3.77 12.54 20.64
N SER A 312 4.55 12.99 19.67
CA SER A 312 4.52 14.36 19.20
C SER A 312 3.29 14.56 18.35
N GLN A 313 2.29 15.20 18.87
CA GLN A 313 1.19 15.69 18.07
C GLN A 313 1.73 16.82 17.19
N PRO A 314 1.48 16.82 15.88
CA PRO A 314 1.78 17.97 15.05
C PRO A 314 1.06 19.18 15.64
N ASP A 315 1.70 20.35 15.59
CA ASP A 315 1.19 21.61 16.15
C ASP A 315 -0.18 21.90 15.52
N MET A 316 -1.19 21.32 16.10
CA MET A 316 -2.56 21.36 15.65
C MET A 316 -3.22 22.58 16.25
N GLY A 317 -2.97 23.72 15.63
CA GLY A 317 -3.95 24.80 15.73
C GLY A 317 -5.30 24.27 15.24
N ASN A 318 -6.10 23.78 16.14
CA ASN A 318 -7.55 23.54 16.03
C ASN A 318 -8.11 22.57 14.97
N ASN A 319 -7.32 21.84 14.19
CA ASN A 319 -7.88 20.91 13.23
C ASN A 319 -7.38 19.48 13.49
N LEU A 320 -8.19 18.70 14.21
CA LEU A 320 -8.26 17.28 14.02
C LEU A 320 -8.66 17.03 12.56
N ASN A 321 -7.71 16.86 11.67
CA ASN A 321 -8.00 16.36 10.35
C ASN A 321 -8.42 14.90 10.48
N VAL A 322 -9.68 14.70 10.79
CA VAL A 322 -10.35 13.44 10.52
C VAL A 322 -10.51 13.43 9.00
N ASP A 323 -9.75 12.61 8.32
CA ASP A 323 -10.03 12.32 6.91
C ASP A 323 -11.47 11.87 6.80
N ASP A 324 -12.21 12.36 5.82
CA ASP A 324 -13.58 11.92 5.47
C ASP A 324 -13.68 10.39 5.32
N THR A 325 -12.55 9.72 5.22
CA THR A 325 -12.38 8.26 5.06
C THR A 325 -12.14 7.51 6.38
N GLY A 326 -12.15 8.19 7.53
CA GLY A 326 -12.11 7.57 8.86
C GLY A 326 -10.73 7.09 9.34
N ALA A 327 -9.65 7.27 8.60
CA ALA A 327 -8.30 7.00 9.07
C ALA A 327 -7.66 8.28 9.60
N THR A 328 -7.43 8.34 10.90
CA THR A 328 -6.91 9.55 11.55
C THR A 328 -5.42 9.43 11.80
N MET A 329 -4.62 10.30 11.21
CA MET A 329 -3.24 10.50 11.60
C MET A 329 -3.18 11.30 12.89
N VAL A 330 -2.76 10.67 13.99
CA VAL A 330 -2.74 11.31 15.33
C VAL A 330 -1.43 12.06 15.58
N GLY A 331 -0.33 11.60 14.99
CA GLY A 331 0.95 12.26 15.23
C GLY A 331 2.15 11.43 14.82
N THR A 332 3.30 11.83 15.29
CA THR A 332 4.56 11.10 15.10
C THR A 332 5.12 10.60 16.43
N LEU A 333 5.46 9.31 16.50
CA LEU A 333 6.11 8.71 17.64
C LEU A 333 7.62 8.74 17.42
N ASN A 334 8.39 9.25 18.40
CA ASN A 334 9.85 9.41 18.34
C ASN A 334 10.35 10.17 17.09
N GLY A 335 9.56 11.06 16.51
CA GLY A 335 9.91 11.78 15.27
C GLY A 335 10.08 10.90 14.03
N ARG A 336 9.78 9.61 14.09
CA ARG A 336 10.00 8.65 12.99
C ARG A 336 8.73 7.93 12.55
N PHE A 337 7.95 7.40 13.49
CA PHE A 337 6.74 6.66 13.15
C PHE A 337 5.58 7.61 12.91
N LYS A 338 4.92 7.50 11.78
CA LYS A 338 3.62 8.10 11.54
C LYS A 338 2.56 7.21 12.15
N VAL A 339 1.80 7.74 13.12
CA VAL A 339 0.79 6.98 13.86
C VAL A 339 -0.59 7.22 13.26
N TYR A 340 -1.22 6.15 12.83
CA TYR A 340 -2.59 6.11 12.33
C TYR A 340 -3.46 5.33 13.30
N VAL A 341 -4.61 5.88 13.64
CA VAL A 341 -5.60 5.20 14.48
C VAL A 341 -6.68 4.59 13.60
N ASP A 342 -6.98 3.32 13.82
CA ASP A 342 -8.10 2.64 13.18
C ASP A 342 -9.39 2.90 13.99
N PRO A 343 -10.35 3.66 13.44
CA PRO A 343 -11.60 3.96 14.14
C PRO A 343 -12.54 2.76 14.26
N TYR A 344 -12.33 1.73 13.44
CA TYR A 344 -13.15 0.52 13.40
C TYR A 344 -12.51 -0.67 14.13
N ALA A 345 -11.56 -0.40 15.01
CA ALA A 345 -10.97 -1.47 15.82
C ALA A 345 -12.07 -2.18 16.62
N PRO A 346 -12.15 -3.52 16.58
CA PRO A 346 -13.18 -4.24 17.30
C PRO A 346 -12.96 -4.09 18.81
N SER A 347 -14.01 -3.76 19.54
CA SER A 347 -14.16 -3.85 21.00
C SER A 347 -12.92 -3.52 21.87
N ALA A 348 -13.12 -2.86 22.98
CA ALA A 348 -12.11 -2.55 24.01
C ALA A 348 -11.28 -3.75 24.51
N ALA A 349 -11.68 -4.98 24.19
CA ALA A 349 -10.99 -6.21 24.59
C ALA A 349 -9.84 -6.62 23.64
N THR A 350 -9.75 -6.03 22.44
CA THR A 350 -8.74 -6.46 21.45
C THR A 350 -7.90 -5.27 21.01
N ASN A 351 -6.90 -4.95 21.81
CA ASN A 351 -5.93 -3.93 21.49
C ASN A 351 -4.81 -4.51 20.63
N TYR A 352 -4.38 -3.77 19.62
CA TYR A 352 -3.31 -4.19 18.72
C TYR A 352 -2.53 -3.01 18.17
N PHE A 353 -1.36 -3.31 17.68
CA PHE A 353 -0.60 -2.41 16.82
C PHE A 353 0.02 -3.18 15.65
N THR A 354 0.16 -2.49 14.54
CA THR A 354 0.84 -3.01 13.34
C THR A 354 1.92 -2.02 12.93
N VAL A 355 3.15 -2.50 12.90
CA VAL A 355 4.30 -1.72 12.40
C VAL A 355 4.48 -2.05 10.93
N GLY A 356 4.66 -1.02 10.11
CA GLY A 356 4.91 -1.16 8.68
C GLY A 356 6.12 -0.36 8.21
N TYR A 357 6.64 -0.74 7.06
CA TYR A 357 7.69 -0.01 6.36
C TYR A 357 7.23 0.41 4.98
N LYS A 358 7.47 1.68 4.66
CA LYS A 358 7.35 2.23 3.32
C LYS A 358 8.53 3.15 3.05
N GLY A 359 9.28 2.85 2.00
CA GLY A 359 10.38 3.68 1.54
C GLY A 359 9.93 4.95 0.80
N SER A 360 10.88 5.75 0.40
CA SER A 360 10.64 6.96 -0.40
C SER A 360 10.21 6.64 -1.85
N SER A 361 10.60 5.47 -2.35
CA SER A 361 10.19 4.99 -3.67
C SER A 361 8.82 4.31 -3.61
N ALA A 362 8.02 4.49 -4.66
CA ALA A 362 6.75 3.81 -4.83
C ALA A 362 6.85 2.29 -4.90
N TYR A 363 8.01 1.77 -5.28
CA TYR A 363 8.31 0.33 -5.38
C TYR A 363 8.81 -0.28 -4.07
N ASP A 364 9.12 0.55 -3.07
CA ASP A 364 9.67 0.11 -1.79
C ASP A 364 8.59 0.08 -0.71
N ALA A 365 7.65 -0.83 -0.89
CA ALA A 365 6.56 -1.08 0.05
C ALA A 365 6.16 -2.56 0.01
N GLY A 366 5.58 -3.07 1.08
CA GLY A 366 5.18 -4.47 1.18
C GLY A 366 3.89 -4.83 0.45
N LEU A 367 3.04 -3.84 0.19
CA LEU A 367 1.77 -3.99 -0.51
C LEU A 367 1.67 -2.90 -1.58
N PHE A 368 1.17 -3.25 -2.76
CA PHE A 368 0.91 -2.33 -3.85
C PHE A 368 -0.58 -2.16 -4.10
N TYR A 369 -1.01 -0.91 -4.10
CA TYR A 369 -2.32 -0.49 -4.56
C TYR A 369 -2.20 0.01 -5.99
N CYS A 370 -2.89 -0.62 -6.92
CA CYS A 370 -2.78 -0.37 -8.36
C CYS A 370 -4.14 0.11 -8.90
N PRO A 371 -4.46 1.39 -8.81
CA PRO A 371 -5.70 1.93 -9.35
C PRO A 371 -5.64 1.99 -10.88
N TYR A 372 -6.75 1.60 -11.51
CA TYR A 372 -6.94 1.69 -12.95
C TYR A 372 -7.94 2.76 -13.31
N VAL A 373 -9.22 2.56 -13.00
CA VAL A 373 -10.28 3.56 -13.17
C VAL A 373 -10.74 4.00 -11.79
N PRO A 374 -10.52 5.25 -11.40
CA PRO A 374 -10.77 5.69 -10.04
C PRO A 374 -12.25 5.70 -9.70
N LEU A 375 -13.08 6.28 -10.54
CA LEU A 375 -14.51 6.34 -10.29
C LEU A 375 -15.25 6.55 -11.62
N GLN A 376 -16.17 5.68 -11.93
CA GLN A 376 -17.01 5.74 -13.11
C GLN A 376 -18.46 5.88 -12.68
N MET A 377 -19.13 6.92 -13.11
CA MET A 377 -20.54 7.16 -12.82
C MET A 377 -21.38 6.68 -13.98
N VAL A 378 -22.48 5.98 -13.68
CA VAL A 378 -23.47 5.55 -14.66
C VAL A 378 -24.84 6.03 -14.19
N ARG A 379 -25.57 6.70 -15.05
CA ARG A 379 -26.94 7.14 -14.83
C ARG A 379 -27.88 6.29 -15.68
N ALA A 380 -28.98 5.86 -15.10
CA ALA A 380 -29.99 5.09 -15.81
C ALA A 380 -31.38 5.40 -15.23
N VAL A 381 -32.40 5.23 -16.05
CA VAL A 381 -33.81 5.24 -15.59
C VAL A 381 -34.27 3.79 -15.46
N GLY A 382 -34.94 3.48 -14.38
CA GLY A 382 -35.47 2.13 -14.12
C GLY A 382 -36.51 1.73 -15.19
N GLU A 383 -36.34 0.57 -15.77
CA GLU A 383 -37.17 0.06 -16.86
C GLU A 383 -38.65 -0.11 -16.45
N ASN A 384 -38.89 -0.60 -15.24
CA ASN A 384 -40.24 -0.86 -14.73
C ASN A 384 -40.76 0.23 -13.77
N SER A 385 -39.87 0.92 -13.07
CA SER A 385 -40.22 1.91 -12.05
C SER A 385 -40.17 3.35 -12.54
N PHE A 386 -39.56 3.61 -13.71
CA PHE A 386 -39.27 4.94 -14.23
C PHE A 386 -38.56 5.86 -13.24
N GLN A 387 -37.96 5.28 -12.19
CA GLN A 387 -37.20 6.01 -11.18
C GLN A 387 -35.74 6.19 -11.64
N PRO A 388 -35.13 7.34 -11.40
CA PRO A 388 -33.72 7.56 -11.71
C PRO A 388 -32.83 6.74 -10.79
N LYS A 389 -31.76 6.19 -11.37
CA LYS A 389 -30.76 5.35 -10.70
C LYS A 389 -29.38 5.89 -11.01
N ILE A 390 -28.53 5.96 -9.98
CA ILE A 390 -27.12 6.33 -10.10
C ILE A 390 -26.27 5.16 -9.65
N GLY A 391 -25.25 4.84 -10.41
CA GLY A 391 -24.27 3.82 -10.05
C GLY A 391 -22.87 4.35 -10.13
N PHE A 392 -22.04 3.97 -9.17
CA PHE A 392 -20.60 4.19 -9.20
C PHE A 392 -19.86 2.89 -9.32
N LYS A 393 -18.82 2.88 -10.13
CA LYS A 393 -17.95 1.74 -10.35
C LYS A 393 -16.50 2.18 -10.28
N THR A 394 -15.68 1.42 -9.58
CA THR A 394 -14.22 1.62 -9.54
C THR A 394 -13.51 0.33 -9.90
N ARG A 395 -12.27 0.45 -10.43
CA ARG A 395 -11.45 -0.70 -10.79
C ARG A 395 -10.03 -0.48 -10.29
N TYR A 396 -9.54 -1.41 -9.48
CA TYR A 396 -8.18 -1.40 -8.93
C TYR A 396 -7.71 -2.81 -8.62
N GLY A 397 -6.42 -2.98 -8.41
CA GLY A 397 -5.79 -4.21 -7.96
C GLY A 397 -5.01 -4.00 -6.67
N LEU A 398 -4.97 -5.03 -5.83
CA LEU A 398 -4.08 -5.13 -4.67
C LEU A 398 -3.19 -6.36 -4.84
N VAL A 399 -1.91 -6.18 -4.61
CA VAL A 399 -0.91 -7.25 -4.77
C VAL A 399 0.21 -7.07 -3.75
N SER A 400 0.74 -8.18 -3.24
CA SER A 400 1.90 -8.18 -2.37
C SER A 400 3.18 -7.96 -3.16
N ASN A 401 4.18 -7.37 -2.52
CA ASN A 401 5.51 -7.23 -3.11
C ASN A 401 6.12 -8.63 -3.35
N PRO A 402 6.79 -8.88 -4.49
CA PRO A 402 7.48 -10.14 -4.76
C PRO A 402 8.49 -10.56 -3.67
N PHE A 403 9.09 -9.59 -2.99
CA PHE A 403 10.03 -9.83 -1.89
C PHE A 403 9.37 -9.97 -0.52
N ALA A 404 8.05 -9.80 -0.42
CA ALA A 404 7.36 -9.71 0.86
C ALA A 404 7.11 -11.07 1.52
N ASN A 405 6.92 -12.13 0.72
CA ASN A 405 6.55 -13.43 1.25
C ASN A 405 7.75 -14.13 1.87
N ASP A 406 7.57 -14.59 3.11
CA ASP A 406 8.56 -15.39 3.83
C ASP A 406 8.47 -16.85 3.34
N THR A 407 9.19 -17.14 2.31
CA THR A 407 9.40 -18.53 1.92
C THR A 407 10.77 -18.93 2.44
N SER A 408 10.81 -19.85 3.39
CA SER A 408 11.96 -20.33 4.16
C SER A 408 13.31 -20.38 3.42
N SER A 409 14.39 -20.37 4.14
CA SER A 409 15.82 -20.24 3.83
C SER A 409 16.40 -20.99 2.61
N THR A 410 15.60 -21.69 1.85
CA THR A 410 15.99 -22.38 0.62
C THR A 410 15.43 -21.72 -0.64
N ASN A 411 14.94 -20.49 -0.56
CA ASN A 411 13.97 -20.05 -1.56
C ASN A 411 14.38 -19.05 -2.60
N ASN A 412 14.32 -19.58 -3.70
CA ASN A 412 13.93 -19.09 -5.00
C ASN A 412 12.47 -18.64 -5.15
N GLY A 413 11.69 -18.60 -4.10
CA GLY A 413 10.31 -18.23 -4.15
C GLY A 413 10.17 -16.71 -4.28
N ALA A 414 10.20 -16.20 -5.53
CA ALA A 414 9.44 -15.01 -5.80
C ALA A 414 8.02 -15.28 -5.39
N GLY A 415 7.52 -14.51 -4.44
CA GLY A 415 6.11 -14.52 -4.20
C GLY A 415 5.41 -14.18 -5.52
N ASP A 416 4.42 -14.95 -5.89
CA ASP A 416 3.54 -14.69 -7.04
C ASP A 416 2.67 -13.43 -6.86
N GLY A 417 2.98 -12.61 -5.84
CA GLY A 417 2.19 -11.46 -5.42
C GLY A 417 0.93 -11.83 -4.65
N ALA A 418 0.78 -13.10 -4.28
CA ALA A 418 -0.35 -13.57 -3.50
C ALA A 418 -0.42 -12.88 -2.13
N LEU A 419 -1.63 -12.58 -1.70
CA LEU A 419 -1.94 -12.02 -0.39
C LEU A 419 -2.02 -13.16 0.65
N THR A 420 -0.88 -13.78 0.93
CA THR A 420 -0.79 -14.90 1.88
C THR A 420 -0.82 -14.40 3.31
N ALA A 421 -1.62 -15.03 4.16
CA ALA A 421 -1.73 -14.65 5.55
C ALA A 421 -0.40 -14.86 6.29
N ASN A 422 -0.04 -13.92 7.17
CA ASN A 422 1.16 -13.92 8.02
C ASN A 422 2.51 -14.06 7.28
N ALA A 423 2.55 -13.73 5.98
CA ALA A 423 3.75 -13.92 5.17
C ALA A 423 4.53 -12.64 4.87
N ASN A 424 3.91 -11.47 5.00
CA ASN A 424 4.51 -10.22 4.58
C ASN A 424 5.52 -9.68 5.59
N ARG A 425 6.80 -9.64 5.21
CA ARG A 425 7.93 -9.18 6.05
C ARG A 425 7.97 -7.67 6.27
N TYR A 426 7.27 -6.89 5.44
CA TYR A 426 7.24 -5.43 5.56
C TYR A 426 6.28 -4.92 6.62
N TYR A 427 5.38 -5.80 7.10
CA TYR A 427 4.42 -5.48 8.16
C TYR A 427 4.50 -6.52 9.26
N ARG A 428 4.41 -6.04 10.51
CA ARG A 428 4.35 -6.91 11.69
C ARG A 428 3.19 -6.51 12.57
N HIS A 429 2.39 -7.50 12.94
CA HIS A 429 1.18 -7.34 13.74
C HIS A 429 1.37 -7.94 15.13
N VAL A 430 1.01 -7.19 16.17
CA VAL A 430 1.10 -7.61 17.57
C VAL A 430 -0.20 -7.27 18.28
N ILE A 431 -0.72 -8.23 19.04
CA ILE A 431 -1.84 -8.05 19.95
C ILE A 431 -1.30 -7.54 21.27
N VAL A 432 -1.97 -6.57 21.89
CA VAL A 432 -1.63 -6.01 23.20
C VAL A 432 -2.65 -6.49 24.20
N ALA A 433 -2.18 -7.21 25.25
CA ALA A 433 -3.02 -7.68 26.32
C ALA A 433 -2.79 -6.84 27.59
N ASN A 434 -3.79 -6.82 28.47
CA ASN A 434 -3.74 -6.19 29.79
C ASN A 434 -3.31 -4.71 29.73
N LEU A 435 -3.89 -3.96 28.77
CA LEU A 435 -3.63 -2.53 28.65
C LEU A 435 -4.19 -1.75 29.84
N MET A 436 -5.35 -2.17 30.36
CA MET A 436 -5.97 -1.80 31.63
C MET A 436 -6.85 -2.93 32.16
#